data_30c1d7a9137c913885bb55035f980814
#
_entry.id   30c1d7a9137c913885bb55035f980814
#
_cell.length_a   1.000
_cell.length_b   1.000
_cell.length_c   1.000
_cell.angle_alpha   90.00
_cell.angle_beta   90.00
_cell.angle_gamma   90.00
#
_symmetry.space_group_name_H-M   'P 1'
#
loop_
_entity.id
_entity.type
_entity.pdbx_description
1 polymer ?
#
loop_
_entity_poly.entity_id
_entity_poly.type
_entity_poly.pdbx_seq_one_letter_code
_entity_poly.pdbx_strand_id
1 'polypeptide(L)'
;MAIDTTTYAVPLVRTITDMREQVAKWRAAGEKIALVPTMGALHEGHLSLIDVAKAHGATKAIVSIFVNPTQFGPGEDFDAYPRTEATDAQKLVDRADLIFAPNGSEMYPDGYGTTVSVQGVTNTLEGEARPTHFDGVATVVSKLLLAALPDCAVFGEKDYQQLLTIRRMVADLRIPVEILGGPILREPDGLAMSSRNVYLTETERKAAGQLNVILKATADAITKGADVKTATADAEKQLIELGFDKVDYLTVRDTKTLKPIETLTEEARILVAAKIGQPRLLDNMPVKFEAK
;
A
#
# COMPACT_ATOMS: atom_id res chain seq x y z
N MET A 1 -13.01 26.67 10.59
CA MET A 1 -13.74 25.82 11.57
C MET A 1 -12.75 25.25 12.56
N ALA A 2 -13.15 24.97 13.78
CA ALA A 2 -12.25 24.38 14.75
C ALA A 2 -12.01 22.91 14.42
N ILE A 3 -10.80 22.42 14.66
CA ILE A 3 -10.46 21.00 14.65
C ILE A 3 -11.45 20.28 15.56
N ASP A 4 -12.15 19.27 15.06
CA ASP A 4 -13.07 18.49 15.88
C ASP A 4 -12.27 17.62 16.86
N THR A 5 -12.16 18.08 18.09
CA THR A 5 -11.59 17.33 19.21
C THR A 5 -12.67 16.73 20.11
N THR A 6 -13.94 16.89 19.74
CA THR A 6 -15.08 16.47 20.58
C THR A 6 -15.56 15.08 20.25
N THR A 7 -15.39 14.63 19.01
CA THR A 7 -15.88 13.33 18.53
C THR A 7 -14.90 12.19 18.79
N TYR A 8 -13.60 12.46 18.64
CA TYR A 8 -12.54 11.44 18.80
C TYR A 8 -11.39 11.96 19.67
N ALA A 9 -10.70 11.05 20.35
CA ALA A 9 -9.53 11.38 21.18
C ALA A 9 -8.34 11.90 20.34
N VAL A 10 -8.24 11.48 19.07
CA VAL A 10 -7.29 12.03 18.09
C VAL A 10 -8.00 13.13 17.31
N PRO A 11 -7.42 14.35 17.20
CA PRO A 11 -7.99 15.41 16.40
C PRO A 11 -8.28 14.97 14.96
N LEU A 12 -9.45 15.33 14.43
CA LEU A 12 -9.86 14.97 13.08
C LEU A 12 -10.24 16.23 12.29
N VAL A 13 -9.78 16.30 11.04
CA VAL A 13 -10.13 17.36 10.09
C VAL A 13 -10.67 16.78 8.79
N ARG A 14 -11.60 17.53 8.17
CA ARG A 14 -12.29 17.12 6.94
C ARG A 14 -11.84 17.91 5.71
N THR A 15 -11.26 19.08 5.91
CA THR A 15 -10.89 19.97 4.81
C THR A 15 -9.37 20.10 4.68
N ILE A 16 -8.91 20.33 3.46
CA ILE A 16 -7.51 20.64 3.17
C ILE A 16 -7.08 21.92 3.89
N THR A 17 -7.99 22.89 4.01
CA THR A 17 -7.73 24.14 4.71
C THR A 17 -7.39 23.91 6.18
N ASP A 18 -8.23 23.17 6.92
CA ASP A 18 -8.00 22.89 8.34
C ASP A 18 -6.71 22.09 8.55
N MET A 19 -6.45 21.11 7.67
CA MET A 19 -5.20 20.32 7.70
C MET A 19 -3.97 21.22 7.50
N ARG A 20 -4.00 22.13 6.51
CA ARG A 20 -2.90 23.06 6.24
C ARG A 20 -2.67 24.04 7.38
N GLU A 21 -3.72 24.53 8.03
CA GLU A 21 -3.60 25.36 9.21
C GLU A 21 -2.88 24.64 10.36
N GLN A 22 -3.19 23.36 10.57
CA GLN A 22 -2.52 22.56 11.59
C GLN A 22 -1.06 22.29 11.23
N VAL A 23 -0.79 21.93 9.98
CA VAL A 23 0.57 21.73 9.46
C VAL A 23 1.41 22.99 9.59
N ALA A 24 0.85 24.17 9.29
CA ALA A 24 1.55 25.45 9.44
C ALA A 24 1.95 25.73 10.90
N LYS A 25 1.08 25.41 11.87
CA LYS A 25 1.40 25.53 13.29
C LYS A 25 2.56 24.62 13.70
N TRP A 26 2.56 23.38 13.26
CA TRP A 26 3.62 22.42 13.54
C TRP A 26 4.95 22.84 12.92
N ARG A 27 4.94 23.31 11.66
CA ARG A 27 6.15 23.82 11.01
C ARG A 27 6.74 25.04 11.72
N ALA A 28 5.88 25.97 12.18
CA ALA A 28 6.32 27.11 12.97
C ALA A 28 6.95 26.71 14.32
N ALA A 29 6.57 25.56 14.85
CA ALA A 29 7.17 24.95 16.05
C ALA A 29 8.42 24.09 15.76
N GLY A 30 8.84 23.96 14.51
CA GLY A 30 10.01 23.16 14.12
C GLY A 30 9.76 21.66 14.06
N GLU A 31 8.50 21.23 14.03
CA GLU A 31 8.13 19.82 13.98
C GLU A 31 8.37 19.21 12.59
N LYS A 32 8.74 17.93 12.55
CA LYS A 32 8.84 17.11 11.34
C LYS A 32 7.56 16.31 11.14
N ILE A 33 6.97 16.44 9.98
CA ILE A 33 5.64 15.92 9.67
C ILE A 33 5.72 14.70 8.77
N ALA A 34 5.09 13.62 9.18
CA ALA A 34 4.85 12.45 8.34
C ALA A 34 3.39 12.35 7.90
N LEU A 35 3.17 11.78 6.72
CA LEU A 35 1.86 11.37 6.24
C LEU A 35 1.83 9.86 6.02
N VAL A 36 0.79 9.21 6.54
CA VAL A 36 0.48 7.80 6.27
C VAL A 36 -0.88 7.73 5.56
N PRO A 37 -0.89 7.64 4.22
CA PRO A 37 -2.13 7.52 3.47
C PRO A 37 -2.76 6.14 3.63
N THR A 38 -4.06 6.10 3.98
CA THR A 38 -4.85 4.88 4.10
C THR A 38 -6.25 5.04 3.52
N MET A 39 -6.92 3.92 3.31
CA MET A 39 -8.36 3.91 2.97
C MET A 39 -9.25 3.59 4.18
N GLY A 40 -8.71 3.58 5.40
CA GLY A 40 -9.43 3.11 6.58
C GLY A 40 -9.36 1.58 6.76
N ALA A 41 -10.25 1.04 7.59
CA ALA A 41 -10.22 -0.36 8.04
C ALA A 41 -8.82 -0.75 8.57
N LEU A 42 -8.30 0.10 9.47
CA LEU A 42 -6.93 0.02 9.94
C LEU A 42 -6.65 -1.29 10.68
N HIS A 43 -5.46 -1.81 10.48
CA HIS A 43 -4.90 -2.96 11.19
C HIS A 43 -3.44 -2.68 11.56
N GLU A 44 -2.79 -3.55 12.34
CA GLU A 44 -1.41 -3.34 12.80
C GLU A 44 -0.42 -3.05 11.67
N GLY A 45 -0.64 -3.59 10.46
CA GLY A 45 0.15 -3.24 9.27
C GLY A 45 0.10 -1.76 8.91
N HIS A 46 -1.04 -1.08 9.10
CA HIS A 46 -1.12 0.38 8.90
C HIS A 46 -0.48 1.14 10.07
N LEU A 47 -0.68 0.66 11.30
CA LEU A 47 -0.15 1.31 12.50
C LEU A 47 1.38 1.26 12.52
N SER A 48 1.98 0.15 12.07
CA SER A 48 3.45 0.03 11.94
C SER A 48 4.08 1.04 10.99
N LEU A 49 3.33 1.58 10.01
CA LEU A 49 3.83 2.64 9.12
C LEU A 49 4.06 3.95 9.89
N ILE A 50 3.26 4.21 10.92
CA ILE A 50 3.46 5.36 11.81
C ILE A 50 4.77 5.18 12.61
N ASP A 51 5.02 3.96 13.08
CA ASP A 51 6.25 3.65 13.80
C ASP A 51 7.49 3.82 12.90
N VAL A 52 7.40 3.41 11.63
CA VAL A 52 8.44 3.66 10.61
C VAL A 52 8.69 5.16 10.44
N ALA A 53 7.63 5.98 10.35
CA ALA A 53 7.76 7.42 10.24
C ALA A 53 8.45 8.03 11.46
N LYS A 54 8.05 7.64 12.67
CA LYS A 54 8.64 8.10 13.94
C LYS A 54 10.10 7.67 14.06
N ALA A 55 10.43 6.43 13.70
CA ALA A 55 11.81 5.94 13.66
C ALA A 55 12.69 6.71 12.67
N HIS A 56 12.10 7.24 11.60
CA HIS A 56 12.77 8.11 10.62
C HIS A 56 12.91 9.56 11.09
N GLY A 57 12.40 9.90 12.27
CA GLY A 57 12.53 11.20 12.91
C GLY A 57 11.32 12.13 12.77
N ALA A 58 10.17 11.64 12.29
CA ALA A 58 8.94 12.41 12.32
C ALA A 58 8.47 12.62 13.76
N THR A 59 8.10 13.85 14.09
CA THR A 59 7.59 14.24 15.41
C THR A 59 6.08 14.38 15.42
N LYS A 60 5.47 14.53 14.23
CA LYS A 60 4.03 14.60 14.01
C LYS A 60 3.62 13.65 12.89
N ALA A 61 2.58 12.86 13.14
CA ALA A 61 2.03 11.91 12.18
C ALA A 61 0.59 12.25 11.82
N ILE A 62 0.35 12.47 10.52
CA ILE A 62 -0.99 12.59 9.94
C ILE A 62 -1.35 11.24 9.34
N VAL A 63 -2.50 10.68 9.69
CA VAL A 63 -3.06 9.52 9.01
C VAL A 63 -4.25 9.97 8.18
N SER A 64 -4.22 9.75 6.85
CA SER A 64 -5.41 10.00 6.06
C SER A 64 -6.30 8.76 6.00
N ILE A 65 -7.61 8.96 6.06
CA ILE A 65 -8.63 7.93 5.90
C ILE A 65 -9.54 8.37 4.75
N PHE A 66 -9.31 7.82 3.55
CA PHE A 66 -10.09 8.16 2.38
C PHE A 66 -10.21 6.99 1.41
N VAL A 67 -11.41 6.43 1.27
CA VAL A 67 -11.72 5.40 0.25
C VAL A 67 -11.82 6.11 -1.10
N ASN A 68 -10.75 6.03 -1.88
CA ASN A 68 -10.63 6.76 -3.14
C ASN A 68 -11.42 6.09 -4.28
N PRO A 69 -12.50 6.69 -4.81
CA PRO A 69 -13.31 6.05 -5.84
C PRO A 69 -12.55 5.83 -7.16
N THR A 70 -11.58 6.69 -7.49
CA THR A 70 -10.93 6.69 -8.81
C THR A 70 -9.93 5.55 -9.00
N GLN A 71 -9.57 4.83 -7.94
CA GLN A 71 -8.66 3.67 -8.02
C GLN A 71 -9.38 2.32 -8.09
N PHE A 72 -10.71 2.32 -8.05
CA PHE A 72 -11.52 1.11 -8.21
C PHE A 72 -12.06 1.02 -9.63
N GLY A 73 -11.86 -0.14 -10.24
CA GLY A 73 -12.43 -0.47 -11.53
C GLY A 73 -13.90 -0.92 -11.45
N PRO A 74 -14.59 -1.03 -12.59
CA PRO A 74 -15.93 -1.60 -12.63
C PRO A 74 -15.98 -3.00 -12.01
N GLY A 75 -16.90 -3.22 -11.05
CA GLY A 75 -17.05 -4.51 -10.37
C GLY A 75 -16.07 -4.80 -9.24
N GLU A 76 -15.21 -3.86 -8.88
CA GLU A 76 -14.38 -3.96 -7.68
C GLU A 76 -15.18 -3.57 -6.41
N ASP A 77 -14.60 -3.82 -5.26
CA ASP A 77 -15.23 -3.76 -3.93
C ASP A 77 -15.42 -2.34 -3.35
N PHE A 78 -15.53 -1.30 -4.19
CA PHE A 78 -15.66 0.09 -3.71
C PHE A 78 -16.83 0.31 -2.74
N ASP A 79 -18.02 -0.20 -3.09
CA ASP A 79 -19.21 -0.04 -2.25
C ASP A 79 -19.14 -0.92 -0.99
N ALA A 80 -18.54 -2.10 -1.11
CA ALA A 80 -18.34 -3.06 -0.04
C ALA A 80 -17.12 -2.77 0.83
N TYR A 81 -16.23 -1.84 0.42
CA TYR A 81 -15.01 -1.56 1.17
C TYR A 81 -15.34 -1.05 2.58
N PRO A 82 -14.74 -1.64 3.64
CA PRO A 82 -15.10 -1.31 5.01
C PRO A 82 -14.88 0.17 5.35
N ARG A 83 -15.88 0.81 5.93
CA ARG A 83 -15.85 2.19 6.40
C ARG A 83 -16.03 2.20 7.92
N THR A 84 -14.93 2.22 8.64
CA THR A 84 -14.86 1.99 10.10
C THR A 84 -14.21 3.15 10.84
N GLU A 85 -14.52 4.39 10.43
CA GLU A 85 -13.85 5.62 10.92
C GLU A 85 -13.74 5.69 12.45
N ALA A 86 -14.81 5.39 13.18
CA ALA A 86 -14.78 5.47 14.64
C ALA A 86 -13.81 4.44 15.25
N THR A 87 -13.81 3.21 14.73
CA THR A 87 -12.87 2.16 15.16
C THR A 87 -11.45 2.49 14.76
N ASP A 88 -11.26 3.07 13.58
CA ASP A 88 -9.95 3.49 13.08
C ASP A 88 -9.39 4.62 13.94
N ALA A 89 -10.21 5.65 14.26
CA ALA A 89 -9.82 6.73 15.16
C ALA A 89 -9.41 6.20 16.55
N GLN A 90 -10.11 5.19 17.08
CA GLN A 90 -9.75 4.58 18.36
C GLN A 90 -8.38 3.87 18.30
N LYS A 91 -8.05 3.21 17.19
CA LYS A 91 -6.73 2.55 16.99
C LYS A 91 -5.58 3.55 16.85
N LEU A 92 -5.88 4.80 16.46
CA LEU A 92 -4.88 5.86 16.29
C LEU A 92 -4.58 6.65 17.57
N VAL A 93 -5.30 6.40 18.66
CA VAL A 93 -5.02 7.03 19.97
C VAL A 93 -3.57 6.74 20.37
N ASP A 94 -2.86 7.77 20.84
CA ASP A 94 -1.43 7.75 21.22
C ASP A 94 -0.46 7.37 20.07
N ARG A 95 -0.95 7.19 18.85
CA ARG A 95 -0.13 6.86 17.67
C ARG A 95 -0.04 8.00 16.67
N ALA A 96 -1.18 8.58 16.28
CA ALA A 96 -1.25 9.70 15.34
C ALA A 96 -1.58 11.03 16.03
N ASP A 97 -1.12 12.13 15.45
CA ASP A 97 -1.37 13.49 15.95
C ASP A 97 -2.57 14.15 15.25
N LEU A 98 -2.94 13.66 14.06
CA LEU A 98 -4.07 14.17 13.28
C LEU A 98 -4.63 13.08 12.37
N ILE A 99 -5.94 13.03 12.26
CA ILE A 99 -6.66 12.26 11.24
C ILE A 99 -7.14 13.23 10.17
N PHE A 100 -6.80 12.98 8.91
CA PHE A 100 -7.39 13.66 7.77
C PHE A 100 -8.38 12.73 7.06
N ALA A 101 -9.67 12.98 7.25
CA ALA A 101 -10.75 12.16 6.69
C ALA A 101 -11.66 13.03 5.80
N PRO A 102 -11.21 13.39 4.59
CA PRO A 102 -11.96 14.25 3.68
C PRO A 102 -13.16 13.53 3.08
N ASN A 103 -14.18 14.32 2.69
CA ASN A 103 -15.25 13.85 1.84
C ASN A 103 -14.81 13.76 0.36
N GLY A 104 -15.57 13.01 -0.44
CA GLY A 104 -15.31 12.89 -1.87
C GLY A 104 -15.27 14.24 -2.61
N SER A 105 -16.17 15.16 -2.28
CA SER A 105 -16.20 16.52 -2.86
C SER A 105 -15.03 17.41 -2.45
N GLU A 106 -14.38 17.17 -1.31
CA GLU A 106 -13.14 17.85 -0.93
C GLU A 106 -11.97 17.39 -1.80
N MET A 107 -11.89 16.09 -2.07
CA MET A 107 -10.82 15.54 -2.90
C MET A 107 -11.09 15.72 -4.41
N TYR A 108 -12.33 15.65 -4.84
CA TYR A 108 -12.77 15.73 -6.22
C TYR A 108 -13.97 16.67 -6.33
N PRO A 109 -13.75 18.00 -6.27
CA PRO A 109 -14.81 18.99 -6.40
C PRO A 109 -15.40 19.00 -7.82
N ASP A 110 -16.58 19.58 -7.96
CA ASP A 110 -17.21 19.79 -9.28
C ASP A 110 -16.26 20.54 -10.23
N GLY A 111 -16.15 20.06 -11.45
CA GLY A 111 -15.22 20.58 -12.45
C GLY A 111 -13.78 20.01 -12.34
N TYR A 112 -13.51 19.07 -11.42
CA TYR A 112 -12.25 18.35 -11.38
C TYR A 112 -11.94 17.69 -12.75
N GLY A 113 -10.73 17.93 -13.27
CA GLY A 113 -10.34 17.46 -14.61
C GLY A 113 -8.87 17.06 -14.75
N THR A 114 -8.13 16.95 -13.62
CA THR A 114 -6.70 16.62 -13.66
C THR A 114 -6.46 15.19 -13.23
N THR A 115 -5.76 14.42 -14.05
CA THR A 115 -5.31 13.05 -13.73
C THR A 115 -3.79 12.98 -13.81
N VAL A 116 -3.17 12.33 -12.84
CA VAL A 116 -1.73 12.03 -12.85
C VAL A 116 -1.54 10.59 -13.30
N SER A 117 -0.82 10.40 -14.40
CA SER A 117 -0.50 9.09 -14.96
C SER A 117 1.02 8.88 -14.92
N VAL A 118 1.45 7.72 -14.42
CA VAL A 118 2.85 7.31 -14.34
C VAL A 118 3.06 6.16 -15.30
N GLN A 119 4.09 6.23 -16.14
CA GLN A 119 4.39 5.20 -17.13
C GLN A 119 5.53 4.27 -16.66
N GLY A 120 5.69 3.15 -17.34
CA GLY A 120 6.74 2.18 -17.08
C GLY A 120 6.36 1.16 -16.02
N VAL A 121 6.59 1.45 -14.74
CA VAL A 121 6.26 0.52 -13.64
C VAL A 121 4.78 0.18 -13.53
N THR A 122 3.90 0.98 -14.11
CA THR A 122 2.45 0.80 -14.10
C THR A 122 1.91 0.01 -15.29
N ASN A 123 2.75 -0.33 -16.29
CA ASN A 123 2.30 -0.96 -17.52
C ASN A 123 2.31 -2.49 -17.47
N THR A 124 2.49 -3.07 -16.28
CA THR A 124 2.60 -4.53 -16.06
C THR A 124 1.88 -4.93 -14.79
N LEU A 125 1.73 -6.21 -14.53
CA LEU A 125 1.20 -6.75 -13.27
C LEU A 125 -0.18 -6.14 -12.90
N GLU A 126 -0.27 -5.41 -11.77
CA GLU A 126 -1.51 -4.75 -11.35
C GLU A 126 -2.02 -3.75 -12.40
N GLY A 127 -1.13 -3.03 -13.08
CA GLY A 127 -1.54 -2.06 -14.09
C GLY A 127 -2.09 -2.71 -15.35
N GLU A 128 -1.66 -3.91 -15.70
CA GLU A 128 -2.24 -4.72 -16.77
C GLU A 128 -3.58 -5.33 -16.35
N ALA A 129 -3.66 -5.85 -15.14
CA ALA A 129 -4.88 -6.44 -14.58
C ALA A 129 -5.97 -5.40 -14.27
N ARG A 130 -5.58 -4.16 -13.95
CA ARG A 130 -6.44 -3.05 -13.50
C ARG A 130 -6.04 -1.73 -14.19
N PRO A 131 -6.35 -1.52 -15.48
CA PRO A 131 -5.73 -0.47 -16.33
C PRO A 131 -5.80 0.96 -15.82
N THR A 132 -6.82 1.34 -15.02
CA THR A 132 -6.98 2.71 -14.49
C THR A 132 -6.57 2.86 -13.03
N HIS A 133 -6.20 1.76 -12.38
CA HIS A 133 -5.92 1.73 -10.94
C HIS A 133 -4.81 2.72 -10.54
N PHE A 134 -3.68 2.66 -11.20
CA PHE A 134 -2.53 3.51 -10.84
C PHE A 134 -2.71 4.98 -11.17
N ASP A 135 -3.52 5.33 -12.16
CA ASP A 135 -3.90 6.72 -12.41
C ASP A 135 -4.73 7.27 -11.24
N GLY A 136 -5.65 6.46 -10.72
CA GLY A 136 -6.40 6.79 -9.50
C GLY A 136 -5.49 6.94 -8.28
N VAL A 137 -4.56 6.00 -8.07
CA VAL A 137 -3.58 6.05 -6.97
C VAL A 137 -2.66 7.26 -7.08
N ALA A 138 -2.03 7.46 -8.24
CA ALA A 138 -1.11 8.57 -8.45
C ALA A 138 -1.81 9.93 -8.27
N THR A 139 -3.04 10.04 -8.75
CA THR A 139 -3.84 11.26 -8.61
C THR A 139 -4.17 11.55 -7.15
N VAL A 140 -4.74 10.60 -6.41
CA VAL A 140 -5.11 10.84 -5.00
C VAL A 140 -3.89 11.08 -4.13
N VAL A 141 -2.81 10.31 -4.32
CA VAL A 141 -1.59 10.47 -3.52
C VAL A 141 -0.93 11.82 -3.82
N SER A 142 -0.85 12.26 -5.09
CA SER A 142 -0.33 13.60 -5.39
C SER A 142 -1.13 14.70 -4.70
N LYS A 143 -2.47 14.59 -4.68
CA LYS A 143 -3.33 15.55 -3.95
C LYS A 143 -3.05 15.53 -2.45
N LEU A 144 -2.95 14.35 -1.83
CA LEU A 144 -2.65 14.22 -0.41
C LEU A 144 -1.28 14.79 -0.05
N LEU A 145 -0.24 14.49 -0.83
CA LEU A 145 1.11 15.02 -0.63
C LEU A 145 1.15 16.54 -0.79
N LEU A 146 0.51 17.10 -1.82
CA LEU A 146 0.44 18.55 -2.06
C LEU A 146 -0.46 19.26 -1.05
N ALA A 147 -1.43 18.59 -0.45
CA ALA A 147 -2.28 19.15 0.58
C ALA A 147 -1.55 19.23 1.93
N ALA A 148 -0.91 18.15 2.36
CA ALA A 148 -0.22 18.04 3.64
C ALA A 148 1.21 18.61 3.61
N LEU A 149 1.90 18.55 2.45
CA LEU A 149 3.33 18.87 2.29
C LEU A 149 4.18 18.26 3.43
N PRO A 150 4.12 16.96 3.68
CA PRO A 150 4.86 16.34 4.77
C PRO A 150 6.36 16.29 4.45
N ASP A 151 7.20 16.10 5.48
CA ASP A 151 8.64 15.88 5.26
C ASP A 151 8.88 14.46 4.73
N CYS A 152 8.09 13.48 5.20
CA CYS A 152 8.08 12.13 4.64
C CYS A 152 6.66 11.57 4.54
N ALA A 153 6.47 10.59 3.65
CA ALA A 153 5.24 9.81 3.59
C ALA A 153 5.59 8.31 3.53
N VAL A 154 4.82 7.49 4.26
CA VAL A 154 5.11 6.06 4.42
C VAL A 154 4.04 5.22 3.74
N PHE A 155 4.48 4.27 2.91
CA PHE A 155 3.63 3.32 2.21
C PHE A 155 4.10 1.89 2.47
N GLY A 156 3.17 0.96 2.60
CA GLY A 156 3.51 -0.44 2.84
C GLY A 156 4.16 -1.10 1.62
N GLU A 157 5.25 -1.85 1.84
CA GLU A 157 5.90 -2.65 0.81
C GLU A 157 5.03 -3.81 0.31
N LYS A 158 3.93 -4.12 0.98
CA LYS A 158 2.98 -5.13 0.52
C LYS A 158 2.45 -4.78 -0.88
N ASP A 159 2.10 -3.54 -1.11
CA ASP A 159 1.67 -3.02 -2.41
C ASP A 159 2.88 -2.43 -3.14
N TYR A 160 3.88 -3.30 -3.42
CA TYR A 160 5.21 -2.90 -3.87
C TYR A 160 5.21 -2.08 -5.17
N GLN A 161 4.39 -2.49 -6.14
CA GLN A 161 4.24 -1.75 -7.39
C GLN A 161 3.65 -0.34 -7.15
N GLN A 162 2.71 -0.20 -6.21
CA GLN A 162 2.20 1.10 -5.78
C GLN A 162 3.31 1.97 -5.18
N LEU A 163 4.14 1.42 -4.30
CA LEU A 163 5.27 2.14 -3.72
C LEU A 163 6.23 2.66 -4.79
N LEU A 164 6.56 1.83 -5.80
CA LEU A 164 7.42 2.25 -6.92
C LEU A 164 6.75 3.32 -7.78
N THR A 165 5.45 3.21 -8.03
CA THR A 165 4.67 4.20 -8.77
C THR A 165 4.71 5.57 -8.06
N ILE A 166 4.51 5.58 -6.74
CA ILE A 166 4.55 6.81 -5.94
C ILE A 166 5.95 7.41 -5.91
N ARG A 167 6.98 6.60 -5.73
CA ARG A 167 8.38 7.07 -5.79
C ARG A 167 8.69 7.70 -7.14
N ARG A 168 8.26 7.09 -8.24
CA ARG A 168 8.44 7.62 -9.58
C ARG A 168 7.71 8.95 -9.76
N MET A 169 6.44 9.00 -9.38
CA MET A 169 5.62 10.22 -9.43
C MET A 169 6.26 11.39 -8.66
N VAL A 170 6.67 11.13 -7.43
CA VAL A 170 7.29 12.16 -6.57
C VAL A 170 8.60 12.68 -7.18
N ALA A 171 9.42 11.79 -7.73
CA ALA A 171 10.68 12.18 -8.39
C ALA A 171 10.41 13.01 -9.64
N ASP A 172 9.48 12.62 -10.50
CA ASP A 172 9.16 13.30 -11.76
C ASP A 172 8.51 14.67 -11.53
N LEU A 173 7.56 14.74 -10.60
CA LEU A 173 6.88 15.99 -10.24
C LEU A 173 7.69 16.86 -9.28
N ARG A 174 8.86 16.39 -8.83
CA ARG A 174 9.71 17.09 -7.85
C ARG A 174 8.97 17.52 -6.60
N ILE A 175 8.06 16.67 -6.12
CA ILE A 175 7.37 16.92 -4.86
C ILE A 175 8.40 16.80 -3.73
N PRO A 176 8.55 17.80 -2.85
CA PRO A 176 9.60 17.81 -1.84
C PRO A 176 9.23 16.94 -0.61
N VAL A 177 9.02 15.65 -0.84
CA VAL A 177 8.61 14.66 0.17
C VAL A 177 9.46 13.40 0.01
N GLU A 178 10.01 12.88 1.11
CA GLU A 178 10.69 11.59 1.09
C GLU A 178 9.67 10.43 1.17
N ILE A 179 9.78 9.44 0.28
CA ILE A 179 8.88 8.28 0.24
C ILE A 179 9.55 7.07 0.86
N LEU A 180 9.06 6.69 2.04
CA LEU A 180 9.53 5.54 2.81
C LEU A 180 8.69 4.29 2.51
N GLY A 181 9.36 3.13 2.50
CA GLY A 181 8.70 1.82 2.47
C GLY A 181 8.60 1.25 3.88
N GLY A 182 7.41 0.86 4.31
CA GLY A 182 7.21 0.11 5.54
C GLY A 182 7.20 -1.40 5.27
N PRO A 183 7.92 -2.21 6.04
CA PRO A 183 7.98 -3.66 5.85
C PRO A 183 6.61 -4.32 5.90
N ILE A 184 6.46 -5.44 5.20
CA ILE A 184 5.22 -6.23 5.24
C ILE A 184 5.03 -6.83 6.64
N LEU A 185 3.99 -6.40 7.33
CA LEU A 185 3.58 -7.02 8.57
C LEU A 185 2.67 -8.22 8.27
N ARG A 186 2.91 -9.32 8.98
CA ARG A 186 2.20 -10.57 8.75
C ARG A 186 1.40 -11.00 9.97
N GLU A 187 0.33 -11.70 9.71
CA GLU A 187 -0.44 -12.42 10.71
C GLU A 187 0.39 -13.59 11.30
N PRO A 188 -0.01 -14.19 12.42
CA PRO A 188 0.74 -15.30 13.03
C PRO A 188 0.93 -16.52 12.10
N ASP A 189 0.03 -16.73 11.13
CA ASP A 189 0.12 -17.79 10.12
C ASP A 189 0.97 -17.42 8.89
N GLY A 190 1.58 -16.23 8.88
CA GLY A 190 2.44 -15.73 7.80
C GLY A 190 1.71 -14.97 6.70
N LEU A 191 0.38 -14.94 6.67
CA LEU A 191 -0.37 -14.17 5.69
C LEU A 191 -0.09 -12.68 5.85
N ALA A 192 0.19 -11.96 4.75
CA ALA A 192 0.34 -10.52 4.77
C ALA A 192 -0.93 -9.84 5.27
N MET A 193 -0.81 -8.92 6.23
CA MET A 193 -1.97 -8.22 6.77
C MET A 193 -2.67 -7.40 5.70
N SER A 194 -4.00 -7.54 5.63
CA SER A 194 -4.87 -6.83 4.70
C SER A 194 -6.27 -6.66 5.27
N SER A 195 -6.90 -5.51 5.04
CA SER A 195 -8.31 -5.30 5.38
C SER A 195 -9.25 -6.30 4.66
N ARG A 196 -8.81 -6.88 3.54
CA ARG A 196 -9.57 -7.90 2.80
C ARG A 196 -9.48 -9.31 3.40
N ASN A 197 -8.58 -9.55 4.35
CA ASN A 197 -8.47 -10.87 5.00
C ASN A 197 -9.76 -11.28 5.75
N VAL A 198 -10.59 -10.31 6.13
CA VAL A 198 -11.91 -10.56 6.79
C VAL A 198 -12.91 -11.27 5.89
N TYR A 199 -12.72 -11.29 4.58
CA TYR A 199 -13.60 -11.97 3.64
C TYR A 199 -13.30 -13.47 3.48
N LEU A 200 -12.15 -13.95 4.01
CA LEU A 200 -11.76 -15.35 3.92
C LEU A 200 -12.57 -16.22 4.88
N THR A 201 -13.10 -17.30 4.38
CA THR A 201 -13.61 -18.39 5.21
C THR A 201 -12.47 -19.08 5.94
N GLU A 202 -12.77 -19.90 6.94
CA GLU A 202 -11.75 -20.62 7.72
C GLU A 202 -10.87 -21.54 6.82
N THR A 203 -11.46 -22.18 5.83
CA THR A 203 -10.74 -23.04 4.87
C THR A 203 -9.85 -22.21 3.97
N GLU A 204 -10.38 -21.15 3.37
CA GLU A 204 -9.62 -20.22 2.53
C GLU A 204 -8.49 -19.56 3.32
N ARG A 205 -8.73 -19.21 4.57
CA ARG A 205 -7.72 -18.63 5.46
C ARG A 205 -6.52 -19.55 5.67
N LYS A 206 -6.75 -20.85 5.88
CA LYS A 206 -5.69 -21.86 6.02
C LYS A 206 -4.86 -21.98 4.74
N ALA A 207 -5.52 -21.99 3.58
CA ALA A 207 -4.83 -22.01 2.28
C ALA A 207 -4.06 -20.70 2.03
N ALA A 208 -4.66 -19.55 2.31
CA ALA A 208 -4.04 -18.23 2.16
C ALA A 208 -2.75 -18.07 2.99
N GLY A 209 -2.70 -18.63 4.20
CA GLY A 209 -1.50 -18.66 5.04
C GLY A 209 -0.32 -19.40 4.40
N GLN A 210 -0.56 -20.31 3.45
CA GLN A 210 0.52 -21.00 2.72
C GLN A 210 1.15 -20.16 1.61
N LEU A 211 0.53 -19.06 1.20
CA LEU A 211 1.05 -18.16 0.16
C LEU A 211 2.48 -17.70 0.47
N ASN A 212 2.69 -17.20 1.69
CA ASN A 212 4.01 -16.75 2.15
C ASN A 212 5.03 -17.91 2.21
N VAL A 213 4.61 -19.11 2.61
CA VAL A 213 5.49 -20.30 2.70
C VAL A 213 5.98 -20.69 1.31
N ILE A 214 5.07 -20.73 0.33
CA ILE A 214 5.40 -21.06 -1.07
C ILE A 214 6.31 -19.98 -1.65
N LEU A 215 5.98 -18.70 -1.48
CA LEU A 215 6.84 -17.61 -1.97
C LEU A 215 8.24 -17.70 -1.40
N LYS A 216 8.36 -17.97 -0.09
CA LYS A 216 9.66 -18.10 0.57
C LYS A 216 10.46 -19.28 0.01
N ALA A 217 9.83 -20.43 -0.11
CA ALA A 217 10.48 -21.62 -0.68
C ALA A 217 10.96 -21.38 -2.12
N THR A 218 10.14 -20.70 -2.93
CA THR A 218 10.48 -20.34 -4.30
C THR A 218 11.64 -19.36 -4.37
N ALA A 219 11.61 -18.30 -3.55
CA ALA A 219 12.69 -17.31 -3.47
C ALA A 219 14.01 -17.94 -3.02
N ASP A 220 13.96 -18.82 -2.00
CA ASP A 220 15.13 -19.53 -1.49
C ASP A 220 15.71 -20.51 -2.56
N ALA A 221 14.85 -21.17 -3.32
CA ALA A 221 15.28 -22.06 -4.42
C ALA A 221 15.98 -21.27 -5.54
N ILE A 222 15.42 -20.17 -5.96
CA ILE A 222 16.00 -19.27 -7.00
C ILE A 222 17.33 -18.68 -6.52
N THR A 223 17.42 -18.24 -5.26
CA THR A 223 18.69 -17.78 -4.65
C THR A 223 19.78 -18.86 -4.73
N LYS A 224 19.42 -20.15 -4.58
CA LYS A 224 20.32 -21.30 -4.69
C LYS A 224 20.62 -21.73 -6.13
N GLY A 225 20.07 -21.05 -7.13
CA GLY A 225 20.34 -21.28 -8.55
C GLY A 225 19.30 -22.12 -9.27
N ALA A 226 18.09 -22.29 -8.73
CA ALA A 226 16.99 -22.87 -9.47
C ALA A 226 16.60 -21.96 -10.65
N ASP A 227 16.14 -22.57 -11.74
CA ASP A 227 15.62 -21.84 -12.90
C ASP A 227 14.35 -21.05 -12.51
N VAL A 228 14.36 -19.73 -12.80
CA VAL A 228 13.31 -18.80 -12.37
C VAL A 228 11.94 -19.23 -12.92
N LYS A 229 11.88 -19.57 -14.20
CA LYS A 229 10.64 -19.93 -14.89
C LYS A 229 10.04 -21.23 -14.34
N THR A 230 10.87 -22.23 -14.13
CA THR A 230 10.45 -23.52 -13.57
C THR A 230 9.96 -23.34 -12.13
N ALA A 231 10.74 -22.64 -11.29
CA ALA A 231 10.39 -22.44 -9.88
C ALA A 231 9.08 -21.65 -9.70
N THR A 232 8.85 -20.62 -10.52
CA THR A 232 7.60 -19.85 -10.46
C THR A 232 6.40 -20.65 -10.96
N ALA A 233 6.55 -21.45 -12.03
CA ALA A 233 5.48 -22.31 -12.53
C ALA A 233 5.09 -23.41 -11.53
N ASP A 234 6.06 -24.01 -10.84
CA ASP A 234 5.80 -24.99 -9.78
C ASP A 234 5.06 -24.35 -8.58
N ALA A 235 5.43 -23.12 -8.23
CA ALA A 235 4.76 -22.36 -7.17
C ALA A 235 3.30 -22.02 -7.53
N GLU A 236 3.03 -21.60 -8.78
CA GLU A 236 1.66 -21.36 -9.25
C GLU A 236 0.81 -22.63 -9.15
N LYS A 237 1.35 -23.77 -9.60
CA LYS A 237 0.66 -25.06 -9.50
C LYS A 237 0.34 -25.44 -8.06
N GLN A 238 1.29 -25.25 -7.13
CA GLN A 238 1.07 -25.50 -5.69
C GLN A 238 -0.06 -24.63 -5.13
N LEU A 239 -0.14 -23.35 -5.52
CA LEU A 239 -1.24 -22.46 -5.09
C LEU A 239 -2.60 -22.98 -5.57
N ILE A 240 -2.72 -23.39 -6.82
CA ILE A 240 -3.96 -23.97 -7.36
C ILE A 240 -4.33 -25.26 -6.61
N GLU A 241 -3.35 -26.16 -6.35
CA GLU A 241 -3.57 -27.40 -5.60
C GLU A 241 -4.04 -27.14 -4.14
N LEU A 242 -3.67 -25.99 -3.55
CA LEU A 242 -4.11 -25.56 -2.23
C LEU A 242 -5.52 -24.92 -2.22
N GLY A 243 -6.14 -24.73 -3.37
CA GLY A 243 -7.49 -24.20 -3.49
C GLY A 243 -7.57 -22.73 -3.86
N PHE A 244 -6.51 -22.11 -4.36
CA PHE A 244 -6.62 -20.81 -5.01
C PHE A 244 -7.37 -20.97 -6.33
N ASP A 245 -8.35 -20.10 -6.58
CA ASP A 245 -9.18 -20.12 -7.79
C ASP A 245 -8.39 -19.74 -9.04
N LYS A 246 -7.44 -18.81 -8.87
CA LYS A 246 -6.64 -18.25 -9.96
C LYS A 246 -5.37 -17.60 -9.43
N VAL A 247 -4.27 -17.78 -10.14
CA VAL A 247 -3.06 -16.97 -9.99
C VAL A 247 -2.98 -16.02 -11.19
N ASP A 248 -3.10 -14.71 -10.96
CA ASP A 248 -3.01 -13.73 -12.04
C ASP A 248 -1.56 -13.57 -12.49
N TYR A 249 -0.64 -13.58 -11.54
CA TYR A 249 0.80 -13.67 -11.78
C TYR A 249 1.54 -14.20 -10.55
N LEU A 250 2.61 -14.93 -10.78
CA LEU A 250 3.67 -15.24 -9.83
C LEU A 250 4.99 -15.08 -10.58
N THR A 251 5.80 -14.09 -10.27
CA THR A 251 6.90 -13.68 -11.13
C THR A 251 8.04 -13.05 -10.36
N VAL A 252 9.26 -13.16 -10.88
CA VAL A 252 10.44 -12.48 -10.34
C VAL A 252 10.74 -11.25 -11.19
N ARG A 253 10.93 -10.12 -10.54
CA ARG A 253 11.09 -8.81 -11.18
C ARG A 253 12.27 -8.04 -10.59
N ASP A 254 12.83 -7.17 -11.43
CA ASP A 254 13.79 -6.16 -10.99
C ASP A 254 13.15 -5.23 -9.94
N THR A 255 13.90 -4.92 -8.89
CA THR A 255 13.41 -4.18 -7.73
C THR A 255 13.05 -2.72 -8.00
N LYS A 256 13.48 -2.13 -9.12
CA LYS A 256 13.28 -0.71 -9.45
C LYS A 256 12.36 -0.51 -10.64
N THR A 257 12.52 -1.35 -11.65
CA THR A 257 11.85 -1.19 -12.95
C THR A 257 10.68 -2.15 -13.16
N LEU A 258 10.57 -3.19 -12.33
CA LEU A 258 9.62 -4.31 -12.48
C LEU A 258 9.77 -5.07 -13.81
N LYS A 259 10.89 -4.94 -14.50
CA LYS A 259 11.19 -5.78 -15.67
C LYS A 259 11.30 -7.24 -15.24
N PRO A 260 10.84 -8.19 -16.07
CA PRO A 260 11.00 -9.62 -15.78
C PRO A 260 12.48 -10.01 -15.62
N ILE A 261 12.75 -10.87 -14.65
CA ILE A 261 14.06 -11.49 -14.42
C ILE A 261 13.94 -12.97 -14.82
N GLU A 262 14.66 -13.39 -15.85
CA GLU A 262 14.74 -14.78 -16.29
C GLU A 262 15.92 -15.53 -15.64
N THR A 263 16.99 -14.80 -15.35
CA THR A 263 18.17 -15.31 -14.65
C THR A 263 18.56 -14.36 -13.55
N LEU A 264 18.73 -14.86 -12.33
CA LEU A 264 19.10 -14.04 -11.18
C LEU A 264 20.57 -13.60 -11.28
N THR A 265 20.80 -12.32 -11.56
CA THR A 265 22.14 -11.70 -11.68
C THR A 265 22.34 -10.56 -10.68
N GLU A 266 21.28 -10.13 -10.03
CA GLU A 266 21.25 -9.08 -9.02
C GLU A 266 20.05 -9.29 -8.07
N GLU A 267 19.93 -8.51 -7.03
CA GLU A 267 18.77 -8.58 -6.14
C GLU A 267 17.47 -8.34 -6.91
N ALA A 268 16.51 -9.23 -6.70
CA ALA A 268 15.22 -9.20 -7.35
C ALA A 268 14.08 -9.29 -6.32
N ARG A 269 12.85 -9.23 -6.78
CA ARG A 269 11.66 -9.41 -5.96
C ARG A 269 10.70 -10.39 -6.61
N ILE A 270 10.25 -11.38 -5.87
CA ILE A 270 9.15 -12.24 -6.26
C ILE A 270 7.84 -11.58 -5.84
N LEU A 271 6.89 -11.50 -6.77
CA LEU A 271 5.58 -10.90 -6.54
C LEU A 271 4.50 -11.88 -6.98
N VAL A 272 3.40 -11.90 -6.25
CA VAL A 272 2.23 -12.72 -6.56
C VAL A 272 0.95 -11.93 -6.40
N ALA A 273 -0.01 -12.20 -7.28
CA ALA A 273 -1.42 -11.87 -7.10
C ALA A 273 -2.24 -13.12 -7.40
N ALA A 274 -3.04 -13.53 -6.41
CA ALA A 274 -3.83 -14.75 -6.50
C ALA A 274 -5.20 -14.56 -5.86
N LYS A 275 -6.24 -15.14 -6.47
CA LYS A 275 -7.61 -15.10 -5.98
C LYS A 275 -7.91 -16.37 -5.22
N ILE A 276 -8.55 -16.21 -4.05
CA ILE A 276 -9.12 -17.32 -3.28
C ILE A 276 -10.46 -16.87 -2.69
N GLY A 277 -11.53 -17.52 -3.08
CA GLY A 277 -12.89 -17.08 -2.72
C GLY A 277 -13.18 -15.65 -3.21
N GLN A 278 -13.61 -14.79 -2.29
CA GLN A 278 -13.93 -13.41 -2.63
C GLN A 278 -12.68 -12.53 -2.84
N PRO A 279 -11.68 -12.51 -1.94
CA PRO A 279 -10.57 -11.58 -2.06
C PRO A 279 -9.50 -12.02 -3.08
N ARG A 280 -8.85 -11.02 -3.65
CA ARG A 280 -7.61 -11.12 -4.38
C ARG A 280 -6.47 -10.71 -3.46
N LEU A 281 -5.55 -11.61 -3.23
CA LEU A 281 -4.43 -11.46 -2.31
C LEU A 281 -3.16 -11.05 -3.06
N LEU A 282 -2.45 -10.10 -2.49
CA LEU A 282 -1.13 -9.66 -2.95
C LEU A 282 -0.09 -10.01 -1.89
N ASP A 283 1.03 -10.53 -2.34
CA ASP A 283 2.22 -10.69 -1.49
C ASP A 283 3.49 -10.56 -2.33
N ASN A 284 4.60 -10.28 -1.67
CA ASN A 284 5.90 -10.22 -2.31
C ASN A 284 7.03 -10.38 -1.27
N MET A 285 8.22 -10.73 -1.74
CA MET A 285 9.42 -10.76 -0.91
C MET A 285 10.70 -10.61 -1.75
N PRO A 286 11.82 -10.20 -1.15
CA PRO A 286 13.10 -10.12 -1.83
C PRO A 286 13.59 -11.51 -2.25
N VAL A 287 14.24 -11.59 -3.41
CA VAL A 287 15.06 -12.71 -3.86
C VAL A 287 16.50 -12.23 -3.85
N LYS A 288 17.30 -12.80 -2.95
CA LYS A 288 18.68 -12.39 -2.74
C LYS A 288 19.57 -12.95 -3.84
N PHE A 289 20.50 -12.12 -4.30
CA PHE A 289 21.57 -12.57 -5.17
C PHE A 289 22.83 -12.84 -4.33
N GLU A 290 23.29 -14.07 -4.35
CA GLU A 290 24.56 -14.46 -3.73
C GLU A 290 25.61 -14.58 -4.83
N ALA A 291 26.52 -13.59 -4.92
CA ALA A 291 27.65 -13.69 -5.85
C ALA A 291 28.50 -14.91 -5.47
N LYS A 292 28.69 -15.80 -6.44
CA LYS A 292 29.53 -16.99 -6.28
C LYS A 292 31.00 -16.62 -6.28
#